data_0ef98fbbe797487b25d37ea3bba9fd13
#
_entry.id   0ef98fbbe797487b25d37ea3bba9fd13
#
_cell.length_a   1.000
_cell.length_b   1.000
_cell.length_c   1.000
_cell.angle_alpha   90.00
_cell.angle_beta   90.00
_cell.angle_gamma   90.00
#
_symmetry.space_group_name_H-M   'P 1'
#
loop_
_entity.id
_entity.type
_entity.pdbx_description
1 polymer ?
#
loop_
_entity_poly.entity_id
_entity_poly.type
_entity_poly.pdbx_seq_one_letter_code
_entity_poly.pdbx_strand_id
1 'polypeptide(L)'
;LLLAVNSAFDSLLERKQEFDAAAVKDMFQGSMDKQMTLLKQFDRINEDLKLRVGIDRAEGTYTKYYYTRQILAEFIRERFKTEDVAFGQLYERFIWNFQDYVLDEKKQSLQSARHYLALLKKVCRIAYKEGHSERYFFCNFKLPKQEISAPKALTREEFAKVRDVEISARRRPSLALTRDLFLFACYTGTAYADTVSITRDNLFTDDDSNLWLKYHRKKNEYLARVK
;
A
#
# COMPACT_ATOMS: atom_id res chain seq x y z
N LEU A 1 29.94 1.68 9.21
CA LEU A 1 30.82 2.46 8.32
C LEU A 1 32.25 1.90 8.34
N LEU A 2 32.91 1.85 9.50
CA LEU A 2 34.30 1.35 9.68
C LEU A 2 34.48 -0.06 9.11
N LEU A 3 33.58 -0.99 9.39
CA LEU A 3 33.64 -2.36 8.85
C LEU A 3 33.57 -2.40 7.32
N ALA A 4 32.74 -1.56 6.69
CA ALA A 4 32.62 -1.53 5.24
C ALA A 4 33.83 -0.86 4.57
N VAL A 5 34.43 0.14 5.22
CA VAL A 5 35.70 0.74 4.75
C VAL A 5 36.84 -0.29 4.86
N ASN A 6 36.94 -1.00 5.99
CA ASN A 6 37.94 -2.07 6.17
C ASN A 6 37.75 -3.19 5.14
N SER A 7 36.50 -3.61 4.85
CA SER A 7 36.22 -4.61 3.82
C SER A 7 36.65 -4.14 2.41
N ALA A 8 36.43 -2.86 2.07
CA ALA A 8 36.90 -2.29 0.81
C ALA A 8 38.44 -2.25 0.75
N PHE A 9 39.09 -1.90 1.86
CA PHE A 9 40.55 -1.90 1.97
C PHE A 9 41.11 -3.31 1.82
N ASP A 10 40.58 -4.30 2.55
CA ASP A 10 41.00 -5.70 2.48
C ASP A 10 40.82 -6.27 1.06
N SER A 11 39.71 -5.93 0.37
CA SER A 11 39.47 -6.33 -1.01
C SER A 11 40.49 -5.75 -1.99
N LEU A 12 41.02 -4.57 -1.74
CA LEU A 12 42.09 -3.97 -2.55
C LEU A 12 43.44 -4.60 -2.23
N LEU A 13 43.72 -4.93 -0.97
CA LEU A 13 44.92 -5.67 -0.56
C LEU A 13 45.00 -7.03 -1.23
N GLU A 14 43.89 -7.78 -1.30
CA GLU A 14 43.84 -9.10 -1.97
C GLU A 14 44.21 -9.03 -3.46
N ARG A 15 43.94 -7.88 -4.14
CA ARG A 15 44.28 -7.67 -5.54
C ARG A 15 45.77 -7.44 -5.80
N LYS A 16 46.61 -7.31 -4.75
CA LYS A 16 48.04 -7.12 -4.83
C LYS A 16 48.50 -5.97 -5.73
N GLN A 17 47.72 -4.91 -5.84
CA GLN A 17 48.01 -3.67 -6.58
C GLN A 17 48.30 -2.55 -5.60
N GLU A 18 49.18 -1.63 -5.96
CA GLU A 18 49.32 -0.38 -5.20
C GLU A 18 48.06 0.43 -5.37
N PHE A 19 47.51 0.91 -4.25
CA PHE A 19 46.32 1.73 -4.21
C PHE A 19 46.45 2.88 -3.21
N ASP A 20 45.75 3.95 -3.46
CA ASP A 20 45.69 5.12 -2.59
C ASP A 20 44.33 5.20 -1.84
N ALA A 21 44.20 6.22 -1.00
CA ALA A 21 42.96 6.47 -0.27
C ALA A 21 41.75 6.77 -1.18
N ALA A 22 42.00 7.26 -2.41
CA ALA A 22 40.94 7.51 -3.39
C ALA A 22 40.37 6.17 -3.89
N ALA A 23 41.24 5.20 -4.20
CA ALA A 23 40.81 3.85 -4.63
C ALA A 23 39.99 3.13 -3.55
N VAL A 24 40.36 3.29 -2.27
CA VAL A 24 39.55 2.74 -1.15
C VAL A 24 38.18 3.42 -1.07
N LYS A 25 38.14 4.73 -1.26
CA LYS A 25 36.89 5.50 -1.29
C LYS A 25 36.01 5.06 -2.47
N ASP A 26 36.57 4.95 -3.67
CA ASP A 26 35.84 4.54 -4.87
C ASP A 26 35.31 3.11 -4.76
N MET A 27 36.11 2.19 -4.20
CA MET A 27 35.69 0.82 -3.92
C MET A 27 34.60 0.76 -2.89
N PHE A 28 34.70 1.54 -1.81
CA PHE A 28 33.67 1.70 -0.79
C PHE A 28 32.39 2.30 -1.39
N GLN A 29 32.48 3.36 -2.19
CA GLN A 29 31.34 3.97 -2.87
C GLN A 29 30.73 3.02 -3.90
N GLY A 30 31.53 2.33 -4.69
CA GLY A 30 31.07 1.33 -5.66
C GLY A 30 30.41 0.12 -5.00
N SER A 31 30.85 -0.28 -3.80
CA SER A 31 30.17 -1.31 -3.01
C SER A 31 28.85 -0.81 -2.41
N MET A 32 28.79 0.46 -1.98
CA MET A 32 27.57 1.14 -1.51
C MET A 32 26.55 1.31 -2.64
N ASP A 33 26.98 1.67 -3.84
CA ASP A 33 26.09 1.83 -5.01
C ASP A 33 25.47 0.48 -5.47
N LYS A 34 26.17 -0.63 -5.24
CA LYS A 34 25.65 -1.98 -5.51
C LYS A 34 24.79 -2.52 -4.38
N GLN A 35 24.85 -1.92 -3.19
CA GLN A 35 24.09 -2.41 -2.05
C GLN A 35 22.61 -2.07 -2.23
N MET A 36 21.73 -3.06 -2.00
CA MET A 36 20.29 -2.83 -1.96
C MET A 36 19.93 -1.92 -0.79
N THR A 37 19.24 -0.84 -1.09
CA THR A 37 18.75 0.15 -0.12
C THR A 37 17.25 0.07 0.05
N LEU A 38 16.71 0.72 1.05
CA LEU A 38 15.30 0.61 1.41
C LEU A 38 14.37 1.08 0.27
N LEU A 39 14.62 2.26 -0.30
CA LEU A 39 13.79 2.79 -1.38
C LEU A 39 13.99 2.03 -2.70
N LYS A 40 15.23 1.61 -3.02
CA LYS A 40 15.49 0.72 -4.18
C LYS A 40 14.70 -0.59 -4.08
N GLN A 41 14.60 -1.17 -2.88
CA GLN A 41 13.79 -2.37 -2.67
C GLN A 41 12.29 -2.10 -2.87
N PHE A 42 11.80 -0.94 -2.40
CA PHE A 42 10.43 -0.52 -2.69
C PHE A 42 10.21 -0.30 -4.18
N ASP A 43 11.14 0.34 -4.87
CA ASP A 43 11.05 0.62 -6.31
C ASP A 43 10.99 -0.69 -7.11
N ARG A 44 11.86 -1.68 -6.80
CA ARG A 44 11.83 -3.01 -7.41
C ARG A 44 10.48 -3.70 -7.22
N ILE A 45 9.92 -3.65 -6.01
CA ILE A 45 8.59 -4.23 -5.73
C ILE A 45 7.49 -3.46 -6.47
N ASN A 46 7.58 -2.14 -6.57
CA ASN A 46 6.63 -1.31 -7.29
C ASN A 46 6.64 -1.62 -8.80
N GLU A 47 7.81 -1.82 -9.40
CA GLU A 47 7.95 -2.21 -10.80
C GLU A 47 7.31 -3.57 -11.06
N ASP A 48 7.60 -4.58 -10.22
CA ASP A 48 6.97 -5.90 -10.31
C ASP A 48 5.45 -5.81 -10.17
N LEU A 49 4.94 -5.08 -9.18
CA LEU A 49 3.51 -4.89 -8.99
C LEU A 49 2.85 -4.18 -10.17
N LYS A 50 3.51 -3.16 -10.73
CA LYS A 50 3.01 -2.41 -11.88
C LYS A 50 2.83 -3.30 -13.11
N LEU A 51 3.79 -4.18 -13.39
CA LEU A 51 3.71 -5.15 -14.49
C LEU A 51 2.58 -6.17 -14.30
N ARG A 52 2.18 -6.43 -13.07
CA ARG A 52 1.17 -7.44 -12.71
C ARG A 52 -0.24 -6.84 -12.53
N VAL A 53 -0.39 -5.52 -12.61
CA VAL A 53 -1.71 -4.86 -12.56
C VAL A 53 -2.56 -5.32 -13.75
N GLY A 54 -3.80 -5.75 -13.47
CA GLY A 54 -4.71 -6.28 -14.47
C GLY A 54 -4.47 -7.75 -14.88
N ILE A 55 -3.39 -8.38 -14.37
CA ILE A 55 -3.14 -9.81 -14.56
C ILE A 55 -3.59 -10.57 -13.31
N ASP A 56 -2.89 -10.37 -12.18
CA ASP A 56 -3.18 -11.02 -10.90
C ASP A 56 -3.09 -10.06 -9.71
N ARG A 57 -2.90 -8.76 -9.97
CA ARG A 57 -2.83 -7.70 -8.98
C ARG A 57 -3.80 -6.57 -9.32
N ALA A 58 -4.52 -6.11 -8.28
CA ALA A 58 -5.34 -4.92 -8.40
C ALA A 58 -4.47 -3.66 -8.39
N GLU A 59 -4.83 -2.66 -9.21
CA GLU A 59 -4.16 -1.34 -9.24
C GLU A 59 -4.05 -0.69 -7.86
N GLY A 60 -5.09 -0.84 -7.02
CA GLY A 60 -5.06 -0.35 -5.64
C GLY A 60 -3.96 -0.96 -4.77
N THR A 61 -3.42 -2.14 -5.13
CA THR A 61 -2.27 -2.72 -4.43
C THR A 61 -0.99 -1.99 -4.81
N TYR A 62 -0.75 -1.76 -6.10
CA TYR A 62 0.37 -0.97 -6.60
C TYR A 62 0.35 0.44 -6.00
N THR A 63 -0.78 1.13 -6.08
CA THR A 63 -0.97 2.49 -5.57
C THR A 63 -0.60 2.63 -4.09
N LYS A 64 -0.95 1.64 -3.26
CA LYS A 64 -0.60 1.63 -1.83
C LYS A 64 0.92 1.56 -1.59
N TYR A 65 1.64 0.71 -2.32
CA TYR A 65 3.08 0.61 -2.22
C TYR A 65 3.77 1.87 -2.75
N TYR A 66 3.29 2.41 -3.86
CA TYR A 66 3.79 3.65 -4.45
C TYR A 66 3.71 4.82 -3.46
N TYR A 67 2.55 5.09 -2.87
CA TYR A 67 2.39 6.17 -1.89
C TYR A 67 3.17 5.92 -0.60
N THR A 68 3.27 4.68 -0.13
CA THR A 68 4.11 4.35 1.03
C THR A 68 5.57 4.70 0.75
N ARG A 69 6.07 4.36 -0.43
CA ARG A 69 7.42 4.70 -0.87
C ARG A 69 7.65 6.21 -0.89
N GLN A 70 6.68 7.01 -1.38
CA GLN A 70 6.79 8.46 -1.44
C GLN A 70 6.90 9.07 -0.03
N ILE A 71 6.01 8.72 0.88
CA ILE A 71 6.04 9.20 2.27
C ILE A 71 7.33 8.78 2.97
N LEU A 72 7.81 7.56 2.71
CA LEU A 72 9.06 7.08 3.27
C LEU A 72 10.27 7.85 2.74
N ALA A 73 10.28 8.20 1.44
CA ALA A 73 11.33 9.03 0.84
C ALA A 73 11.37 10.44 1.43
N GLU A 74 10.20 11.06 1.62
CA GLU A 74 10.10 12.35 2.29
C GLU A 74 10.65 12.27 3.71
N PHE A 75 10.25 11.27 4.49
CA PHE A 75 10.76 11.03 5.84
C PHE A 75 12.28 10.87 5.88
N ILE A 76 12.84 10.07 4.99
CA ILE A 76 14.29 9.84 4.90
C ILE A 76 15.02 11.15 4.59
N ARG A 77 14.54 11.91 3.61
CA ARG A 77 15.13 13.19 3.23
C ARG A 77 15.05 14.22 4.36
N GLU A 78 13.92 14.32 5.04
CA GLU A 78 13.71 15.31 6.10
C GLU A 78 14.50 14.98 7.37
N ARG A 79 14.54 13.69 7.77
CA ARG A 79 15.14 13.27 9.04
C ARG A 79 16.61 12.86 8.94
N PHE A 80 17.01 12.25 7.85
CA PHE A 80 18.36 11.71 7.67
C PHE A 80 19.21 12.52 6.71
N LYS A 81 18.62 13.48 5.97
CA LYS A 81 19.31 14.34 4.98
C LYS A 81 20.02 13.53 3.89
N THR A 82 19.47 12.39 3.54
CA THR A 82 19.95 11.47 2.50
C THR A 82 18.81 11.14 1.54
N GLU A 83 19.17 10.70 0.34
CA GLU A 83 18.16 10.28 -0.66
C GLU A 83 17.61 8.87 -0.36
N ASP A 84 18.39 7.99 0.28
CA ASP A 84 17.99 6.62 0.65
C ASP A 84 18.81 6.13 1.84
N VAL A 85 18.42 4.98 2.42
CA VAL A 85 19.05 4.37 3.59
C VAL A 85 19.37 2.92 3.31
N ALA A 86 20.63 2.50 3.55
CA ALA A 86 21.03 1.11 3.45
C ALA A 86 20.40 0.26 4.58
N PHE A 87 20.05 -1.00 4.29
CA PHE A 87 19.46 -1.88 5.30
C PHE A 87 20.33 -2.05 6.54
N GLY A 88 21.66 -2.04 6.42
CA GLY A 88 22.57 -2.11 7.55
C GLY A 88 22.52 -0.91 8.51
N GLN A 89 21.93 0.20 8.08
CA GLN A 89 21.75 1.42 8.89
C GLN A 89 20.37 1.48 9.57
N LEU A 90 19.46 0.56 9.23
CA LEU A 90 18.13 0.50 9.83
C LEU A 90 18.18 -0.17 11.20
N TYR A 91 17.43 0.37 12.12
CA TYR A 91 17.24 -0.16 13.48
C TYR A 91 15.81 0.13 13.96
N GLU A 92 15.41 -0.46 15.06
CA GLU A 92 14.02 -0.36 15.55
C GLU A 92 13.56 1.10 15.75
N ARG A 93 14.46 2.00 16.19
CA ARG A 93 14.15 3.42 16.35
C ARG A 93 13.73 4.11 15.05
N PHE A 94 14.22 3.66 13.88
CA PHE A 94 13.79 4.15 12.58
C PHE A 94 12.27 3.93 12.38
N ILE A 95 11.76 2.78 12.81
CA ILE A 95 10.35 2.42 12.67
C ILE A 95 9.48 3.35 13.52
N TRP A 96 9.89 3.61 14.77
CA TRP A 96 9.21 4.54 15.67
C TRP A 96 9.24 5.97 15.13
N ASN A 97 10.39 6.44 14.69
CA ASN A 97 10.53 7.78 14.12
C ASN A 97 9.66 7.95 12.86
N PHE A 98 9.52 6.90 12.03
CA PHE A 98 8.64 6.93 10.87
C PHE A 98 7.16 6.98 11.28
N GLN A 99 6.77 6.23 12.31
CA GLN A 99 5.42 6.31 12.86
C GLN A 99 5.10 7.72 13.37
N ASP A 100 5.98 8.30 14.19
CA ASP A 100 5.80 9.64 14.74
C ASP A 100 5.74 10.69 13.62
N TYR A 101 6.58 10.57 12.59
CA TYR A 101 6.53 11.44 11.41
C TYR A 101 5.17 11.40 10.70
N VAL A 102 4.61 10.22 10.49
CA VAL A 102 3.29 10.07 9.85
C VAL A 102 2.17 10.68 10.70
N LEU A 103 2.21 10.48 12.02
CA LEU A 103 1.17 10.95 12.94
C LEU A 103 1.29 12.46 13.20
N ASP A 104 2.48 12.93 13.55
CA ASP A 104 2.70 14.27 14.09
C ASP A 104 2.97 15.31 13.00
N GLU A 105 3.75 14.97 11.99
CA GLU A 105 4.10 15.93 10.93
C GLU A 105 3.16 15.85 9.74
N LYS A 106 2.82 14.65 9.27
CA LYS A 106 1.86 14.48 8.18
C LYS A 106 0.40 14.52 8.65
N LYS A 107 0.15 14.59 9.97
CA LYS A 107 -1.20 14.66 10.57
C LYS A 107 -2.14 13.57 10.08
N GLN A 108 -1.62 12.39 9.80
CA GLN A 108 -2.41 11.28 9.30
C GLN A 108 -2.98 10.43 10.45
N SER A 109 -4.03 9.67 10.14
CA SER A 109 -4.66 8.80 11.13
C SER A 109 -3.75 7.64 11.55
N LEU A 110 -3.99 7.10 12.75
CA LEU A 110 -3.31 5.89 13.24
C LEU A 110 -3.51 4.71 12.27
N GLN A 111 -4.67 4.63 11.62
CA GLN A 111 -4.96 3.60 10.62
C GLN A 111 -4.06 3.75 9.37
N SER A 112 -3.81 4.97 8.92
CA SER A 112 -2.88 5.26 7.82
C SER A 112 -1.45 4.88 8.20
N ALA A 113 -0.99 5.30 9.39
CA ALA A 113 0.33 4.95 9.91
C ALA A 113 0.52 3.43 10.00
N ARG A 114 -0.48 2.72 10.56
CA ARG A 114 -0.50 1.25 10.59
C ARG A 114 -0.34 0.64 9.19
N HIS A 115 -1.01 1.20 8.21
CA HIS A 115 -0.95 0.71 6.83
C HIS A 115 0.46 0.85 6.23
N TYR A 116 1.08 2.03 6.37
CA TYR A 116 2.45 2.26 5.90
C TYR A 116 3.47 1.37 6.62
N LEU A 117 3.34 1.22 7.94
CA LEU A 117 4.19 0.35 8.73
C LEU A 117 4.04 -1.13 8.34
N ALA A 118 2.83 -1.57 7.99
CA ALA A 118 2.60 -2.94 7.53
C ALA A 118 3.30 -3.22 6.19
N LEU A 119 3.27 -2.26 5.26
CA LEU A 119 3.98 -2.37 3.99
C LEU A 119 5.49 -2.30 4.18
N LEU A 120 6.00 -1.37 4.99
CA LEU A 120 7.41 -1.29 5.35
C LEU A 120 7.89 -2.61 5.97
N LYS A 121 7.13 -3.17 6.92
CA LYS A 121 7.40 -4.48 7.52
C LYS A 121 7.52 -5.59 6.48
N LYS A 122 6.63 -5.59 5.47
CA LYS A 122 6.66 -6.58 4.40
C LYS A 122 7.89 -6.43 3.51
N VAL A 123 8.26 -5.21 3.13
CA VAL A 123 9.45 -4.93 2.31
C VAL A 123 10.72 -5.33 3.05
N CYS A 124 10.86 -4.95 4.32
CA CYS A 124 12.00 -5.36 5.16
C CYS A 124 12.09 -6.89 5.33
N ARG A 125 10.94 -7.59 5.38
CA ARG A 125 10.93 -9.06 5.44
C ARG A 125 11.43 -9.67 4.14
N ILE A 126 11.06 -9.11 2.99
CA ILE A 126 11.53 -9.55 1.68
C ILE A 126 13.05 -9.35 1.60
N ALA A 127 13.54 -8.15 1.91
CA ALA A 127 14.97 -7.83 1.91
C ALA A 127 15.79 -8.76 2.82
N TYR A 128 15.27 -9.08 4.01
CA TYR A 128 15.90 -10.03 4.92
C TYR A 128 15.98 -11.45 4.32
N LYS A 129 14.88 -11.94 3.71
CA LYS A 129 14.84 -13.25 3.05
C LYS A 129 15.76 -13.35 1.83
N GLU A 130 15.99 -12.24 1.14
CA GLU A 130 16.86 -12.13 -0.03
C GLU A 130 18.34 -11.89 0.35
N GLY A 131 18.64 -11.80 1.65
CA GLY A 131 20.01 -11.59 2.15
C GLY A 131 20.51 -10.15 2.03
N HIS A 132 19.63 -9.19 1.73
CA HIS A 132 20.00 -7.76 1.67
C HIS A 132 20.10 -7.11 3.05
N SER A 133 19.67 -7.80 4.09
CA SER A 133 19.73 -7.37 5.49
C SER A 133 20.11 -8.55 6.37
N GLU A 134 21.13 -8.37 7.23
CA GLU A 134 21.53 -9.37 8.21
C GLU A 134 20.53 -9.52 9.36
N ARG A 135 19.72 -8.49 9.61
CA ARG A 135 18.77 -8.44 10.72
C ARG A 135 17.37 -8.12 10.24
N TYR A 136 16.38 -8.71 10.88
CA TYR A 136 14.98 -8.35 10.67
C TYR A 136 14.53 -7.35 11.75
N PHE A 137 14.47 -6.08 11.40
CA PHE A 137 14.23 -4.96 12.33
C PHE A 137 12.85 -4.94 12.99
N PHE A 138 11.91 -5.69 12.45
CA PHE A 138 10.53 -5.76 12.97
C PHE A 138 10.30 -6.93 13.93
N CYS A 139 11.34 -7.62 14.41
CA CYS A 139 11.17 -8.77 15.31
C CYS A 139 10.28 -8.44 16.51
N ASN A 140 10.59 -7.36 17.20
CA ASN A 140 9.92 -6.93 18.44
C ASN A 140 8.85 -5.85 18.20
N PHE A 141 8.75 -5.30 16.99
CA PHE A 141 7.79 -4.24 16.70
C PHE A 141 6.40 -4.79 16.46
N LYS A 142 5.45 -4.35 17.29
CA LYS A 142 4.03 -4.62 17.13
C LYS A 142 3.37 -3.45 16.42
N LEU A 143 2.69 -3.73 15.31
CA LEU A 143 1.88 -2.71 14.63
C LEU A 143 0.84 -2.13 15.60
N PRO A 144 0.55 -0.82 15.52
CA PRO A 144 -0.52 -0.20 16.29
C PRO A 144 -1.81 -0.99 16.19
N LYS A 145 -2.58 -1.08 17.26
CA LYS A 145 -3.87 -1.76 17.23
C LYS A 145 -4.81 -1.07 16.23
N GLN A 146 -5.57 -1.87 15.50
CA GLN A 146 -6.60 -1.33 14.64
C GLN A 146 -7.77 -0.88 15.50
N GLU A 147 -8.12 0.40 15.44
CA GLU A 147 -9.37 0.88 16.00
C GLU A 147 -10.52 0.45 15.10
N ILE A 148 -11.39 -0.37 15.65
CA ILE A 148 -12.64 -0.76 14.97
C ILE A 148 -13.66 0.32 15.33
N SER A 149 -13.80 1.31 14.45
CA SER A 149 -14.92 2.24 14.57
C SER A 149 -16.23 1.54 14.20
N ALA A 150 -17.30 1.84 14.94
CA ALA A 150 -18.62 1.37 14.56
C ALA A 150 -18.94 1.85 13.12
N PRO A 151 -19.50 0.99 12.26
CA PRO A 151 -19.86 1.38 10.92
C PRO A 151 -20.92 2.51 11.00
N LYS A 152 -20.70 3.56 10.24
CA LYS A 152 -21.71 4.61 10.09
C LYS A 152 -22.80 4.07 9.18
N ALA A 153 -23.96 3.77 9.74
CA ALA A 153 -25.14 3.32 9.02
C ALA A 153 -26.24 4.37 9.15
N LEU A 154 -27.04 4.51 8.10
CA LEU A 154 -28.26 5.32 8.17
C LEU A 154 -29.31 4.62 9.04
N THR A 155 -30.04 5.41 9.81
CA THR A 155 -31.28 4.93 10.44
C THR A 155 -32.35 4.67 9.37
N ARG A 156 -33.40 3.94 9.74
CA ARG A 156 -34.53 3.71 8.83
C ARG A 156 -35.18 5.00 8.36
N GLU A 157 -35.26 5.99 9.25
CA GLU A 157 -35.84 7.30 8.95
C GLU A 157 -34.95 8.11 7.99
N GLU A 158 -33.64 8.10 8.19
CA GLU A 158 -32.68 8.74 7.29
C GLU A 158 -32.67 8.07 5.91
N PHE A 159 -32.74 6.74 5.87
CA PHE A 159 -32.84 6.00 4.63
C PHE A 159 -34.13 6.34 3.87
N ALA A 160 -35.27 6.44 4.56
CA ALA A 160 -36.54 6.85 3.97
C ALA A 160 -36.45 8.27 3.38
N LYS A 161 -35.83 9.21 4.09
CA LYS A 161 -35.59 10.57 3.54
C LYS A 161 -34.77 10.56 2.25
N VAL A 162 -33.74 9.73 2.16
CA VAL A 162 -32.93 9.59 0.93
C VAL A 162 -33.75 8.96 -0.18
N ARG A 163 -34.54 7.94 0.14
CA ARG A 163 -35.41 7.26 -0.86
C ARG A 163 -36.47 8.20 -1.43
N ASP A 164 -37.13 8.95 -0.57
CA ASP A 164 -38.34 9.72 -0.89
C ASP A 164 -38.03 11.14 -1.35
N VAL A 165 -36.76 11.58 -1.30
CA VAL A 165 -36.39 12.92 -1.77
C VAL A 165 -36.67 13.12 -3.25
N GLU A 166 -37.42 14.16 -3.59
CA GLU A 166 -37.69 14.51 -4.98
C GLU A 166 -36.46 15.18 -5.61
N ILE A 167 -35.84 14.51 -6.54
CA ILE A 167 -34.72 15.01 -7.35
C ILE A 167 -35.15 15.07 -8.79
N SER A 168 -35.23 16.29 -9.35
CA SER A 168 -35.52 16.46 -10.78
C SER A 168 -34.38 15.86 -11.64
N ALA A 169 -34.60 14.70 -12.23
CA ALA A 169 -33.65 14.06 -13.13
C ALA A 169 -33.28 14.95 -14.34
N ARG A 170 -34.18 15.86 -14.76
CA ARG A 170 -33.93 16.82 -15.84
C ARG A 170 -32.94 17.91 -15.41
N ARG A 171 -33.03 18.41 -14.16
CA ARG A 171 -32.19 19.51 -13.66
C ARG A 171 -30.92 19.04 -13.01
N ARG A 172 -30.92 17.85 -12.40
CA ARG A 172 -29.77 17.27 -11.66
C ARG A 172 -29.65 15.77 -11.93
N PRO A 173 -29.37 15.37 -13.19
CA PRO A 173 -29.37 13.95 -13.57
C PRO A 173 -28.31 13.12 -12.82
N SER A 174 -27.15 13.70 -12.56
CA SER A 174 -26.09 13.02 -11.81
C SER A 174 -26.47 12.75 -10.35
N LEU A 175 -27.19 13.68 -9.70
CA LEU A 175 -27.62 13.49 -8.31
C LEU A 175 -28.76 12.46 -8.22
N ALA A 176 -29.69 12.44 -9.18
CA ALA A 176 -30.73 11.44 -9.26
C ALA A 176 -30.12 10.04 -9.46
N LEU A 177 -29.18 9.90 -10.39
CA LEU A 177 -28.46 8.64 -10.61
C LEU A 177 -27.68 8.19 -9.36
N THR A 178 -26.99 9.13 -8.67
CA THR A 178 -26.26 8.81 -7.44
C THR A 178 -27.20 8.27 -6.36
N ARG A 179 -28.37 8.88 -6.17
CA ARG A 179 -29.39 8.38 -5.24
C ARG A 179 -29.82 6.95 -5.60
N ASP A 180 -30.14 6.74 -6.87
CA ASP A 180 -30.65 5.45 -7.34
C ASP A 180 -29.60 4.33 -7.20
N LEU A 181 -28.33 4.61 -7.54
CA LEU A 181 -27.22 3.67 -7.31
C LEU A 181 -27.00 3.40 -5.82
N PHE A 182 -27.13 4.41 -4.97
CA PHE A 182 -27.02 4.24 -3.51
C PHE A 182 -28.13 3.34 -2.98
N LEU A 183 -29.39 3.60 -3.38
CA LEU A 183 -30.54 2.76 -2.99
C LEU A 183 -30.38 1.33 -3.48
N PHE A 184 -29.97 1.15 -4.74
CA PHE A 184 -29.68 -0.15 -5.29
C PHE A 184 -28.63 -0.89 -4.48
N ALA A 185 -27.51 -0.23 -4.14
CA ALA A 185 -26.47 -0.83 -3.31
C ALA A 185 -26.96 -1.19 -1.90
N CYS A 186 -27.84 -0.37 -1.31
CA CYS A 186 -28.44 -0.66 0.00
C CYS A 186 -29.36 -1.88 -0.04
N TYR A 187 -30.17 -2.04 -1.07
CA TYR A 187 -31.09 -3.16 -1.20
C TYR A 187 -30.38 -4.48 -1.56
N THR A 188 -29.33 -4.39 -2.38
CA THR A 188 -28.62 -5.57 -2.89
C THR A 188 -27.38 -5.95 -2.08
N GLY A 189 -26.89 -5.06 -1.22
CA GLY A 189 -25.62 -5.25 -0.50
C GLY A 189 -24.39 -5.21 -1.39
N THR A 190 -24.52 -4.68 -2.62
CA THR A 190 -23.39 -4.57 -3.56
C THR A 190 -22.43 -3.47 -3.16
N ALA A 191 -21.13 -3.69 -3.34
CA ALA A 191 -20.13 -2.64 -3.19
C ALA A 191 -20.22 -1.65 -4.37
N TYR A 192 -19.83 -0.39 -4.17
CA TYR A 192 -19.89 0.63 -5.21
C TYR A 192 -19.23 0.20 -6.53
N ALA A 193 -18.03 -0.38 -6.47
CA ALA A 193 -17.32 -0.83 -7.65
C ALA A 193 -18.08 -1.94 -8.42
N ASP A 194 -18.81 -2.78 -7.70
CA ASP A 194 -19.64 -3.83 -8.29
C ASP A 194 -20.92 -3.20 -8.87
N THR A 195 -21.60 -2.31 -8.10
CA THR A 195 -22.82 -1.63 -8.53
C THR A 195 -22.68 -0.94 -9.88
N VAL A 196 -21.60 -0.18 -10.09
CA VAL A 196 -21.37 0.54 -11.36
C VAL A 196 -20.97 -0.36 -12.53
N SER A 197 -20.71 -1.63 -12.29
CA SER A 197 -20.36 -2.60 -13.34
C SER A 197 -21.48 -3.55 -13.68
N ILE A 198 -22.57 -3.55 -12.91
CA ILE A 198 -23.74 -4.40 -13.15
C ILE A 198 -24.49 -3.91 -14.40
N THR A 199 -24.84 -4.87 -15.26
CA THR A 199 -25.65 -4.67 -16.45
C THR A 199 -26.91 -5.54 -16.38
N ARG A 200 -27.79 -5.41 -17.36
CA ARG A 200 -28.99 -6.25 -17.46
C ARG A 200 -28.67 -7.74 -17.62
N ASP A 201 -27.53 -8.10 -18.20
CA ASP A 201 -27.08 -9.47 -18.38
C ASP A 201 -26.74 -10.17 -17.05
N ASN A 202 -26.59 -9.40 -15.98
CA ASN A 202 -26.40 -9.93 -14.62
C ASN A 202 -27.73 -10.36 -13.97
N LEU A 203 -28.86 -10.01 -14.56
CA LEU A 203 -30.19 -10.40 -14.07
C LEU A 203 -30.64 -11.70 -14.71
N PHE A 204 -31.16 -12.61 -13.91
CA PHE A 204 -31.80 -13.85 -14.40
C PHE A 204 -32.98 -14.21 -13.53
N THR A 205 -33.93 -14.95 -14.11
CA THR A 205 -35.09 -15.45 -13.41
C THR A 205 -34.88 -16.96 -13.17
N ASP A 206 -35.15 -17.42 -11.96
CA ASP A 206 -35.12 -18.85 -11.64
C ASP A 206 -36.41 -19.56 -12.07
N ASP A 207 -36.46 -20.87 -11.86
CA ASP A 207 -37.62 -21.72 -12.21
C ASP A 207 -38.89 -21.34 -11.42
N ASP A 208 -38.73 -20.70 -10.27
CA ASP A 208 -39.83 -20.19 -9.43
C ASP A 208 -40.24 -18.76 -9.78
N SER A 209 -39.77 -18.23 -10.91
CA SER A 209 -40.01 -16.86 -11.38
C SER A 209 -39.44 -15.75 -10.46
N ASN A 210 -38.49 -16.05 -9.59
CA ASN A 210 -37.80 -15.04 -8.80
C ASN A 210 -36.69 -14.39 -9.61
N LEU A 211 -36.58 -13.07 -9.49
CA LEU A 211 -35.50 -12.29 -10.11
C LEU A 211 -34.26 -12.34 -9.24
N TRP A 212 -33.15 -12.69 -9.83
CA TRP A 212 -31.85 -12.76 -9.20
C TRP A 212 -30.84 -11.88 -9.91
N LEU A 213 -29.91 -11.32 -9.10
CA LEU A 213 -28.71 -10.63 -9.56
C LEU A 213 -27.51 -11.56 -9.38
N LYS A 214 -26.78 -11.86 -10.44
CA LYS A 214 -25.59 -12.73 -10.46
C LYS A 214 -24.41 -11.99 -11.06
N TYR A 215 -23.34 -11.79 -10.28
CA TYR A 215 -22.15 -11.07 -10.74
C TYR A 215 -20.89 -11.56 -10.04
N HIS A 216 -19.74 -11.31 -10.64
CA HIS A 216 -18.44 -11.54 -10.01
C HIS A 216 -17.97 -10.25 -9.31
N ARG A 217 -17.60 -10.36 -8.04
CA ARG A 217 -17.11 -9.22 -7.25
C ARG A 217 -15.76 -8.75 -7.79
N LYS A 218 -15.62 -7.47 -8.12
CA LYS A 218 -14.37 -6.89 -8.63
C LYS A 218 -13.18 -7.03 -7.68
N LYS A 219 -13.43 -7.12 -6.37
CA LYS A 219 -12.37 -7.19 -5.37
C LYS A 219 -11.64 -8.54 -5.33
N ASN A 220 -12.35 -9.63 -5.54
CA ASN A 220 -11.85 -11.00 -5.29
C ASN A 220 -12.41 -12.05 -6.25
N GLU A 221 -13.13 -11.61 -7.28
CA GLU A 221 -13.73 -12.44 -8.35
C GLU A 221 -14.72 -13.51 -7.85
N TYR A 222 -15.12 -13.47 -6.60
CA TYR A 222 -16.12 -14.40 -6.08
C TYR A 222 -17.48 -14.13 -6.70
N LEU A 223 -18.16 -15.22 -7.07
CA LEU A 223 -19.52 -15.18 -7.58
C LEU A 223 -20.48 -14.80 -6.44
N ALA A 224 -21.17 -13.68 -6.61
CA ALA A 224 -22.24 -13.21 -5.72
C ALA A 224 -23.60 -13.44 -6.38
N ARG A 225 -24.58 -13.81 -5.57
CA ARG A 225 -26.00 -13.95 -5.96
C ARG A 225 -26.85 -13.21 -4.93
N VAL A 226 -27.75 -12.38 -5.43
CA VAL A 226 -28.68 -11.59 -4.62
C VAL A 226 -30.07 -11.76 -5.20
N LYS A 227 -31.06 -12.01 -4.34
CA LYS A 227 -32.49 -12.14 -4.73
C LYS A 227 -33.19 -10.80 -4.56
#